data_20c279a9b9c05936b643ce49589ec8ce
#
_entry.id   20c279a9b9c05936b643ce49589ec8ce
#
_cell.length_a   1.000
_cell.length_b   1.000
_cell.length_c   1.000
_cell.angle_alpha   90.00
_cell.angle_beta   90.00
_cell.angle_gamma   90.00
#
_symmetry.space_group_name_H-M   'P 1'
#
loop_
_entity.id
_entity.type
_entity.pdbx_description
1 polymer ?
#
loop_
_entity_poly.entity_id
_entity_poly.type
_entity_poly.pdbx_seq_one_letter_code
_entity_poly.pdbx_strand_id
1 'polypeptide(L)'
;MKSSLVKVGWLDRAVQVHNYHVQMCKDEKQWTIEKTAKSLNRSIGSVSQDITVASWVKTHEKQLRRFRSMSDALEYIRDKKNEMRSREIEI
;
A
#
# COMPACT_ATOMS: atom_id res chain seq x y z
N MET A 1 6.50 17.83 -19.49
CA MET A 1 6.72 17.60 -19.15
C MET A 1 6.78 17.22 -18.41
N LYS A 2 7.00 17.03 -18.05
CA LYS A 2 7.16 16.69 -17.39
C LYS A 2 7.26 16.42 -16.54
N SER A 3 7.10 16.50 -16.13
CA SER A 3 7.18 16.27 -15.32
C SER A 3 7.16 15.67 -14.65
N SER A 4 6.77 15.79 -14.70
CA SER A 4 6.66 15.29 -14.03
C SER A 4 7.05 14.44 -13.57
N LEU A 5 7.22 14.32 -13.88
CA LEU A 5 7.94 13.60 -13.61
C LEU A 5 8.33 13.44 -12.49
N VAL A 6 8.00 13.83 -12.51
CA VAL A 6 8.53 14.07 -11.59
C VAL A 6 8.37 13.52 -10.32
N LYS A 7 8.03 13.77 -9.47
CA LYS A 7 8.01 13.35 -8.16
C LYS A 7 6.82 12.56 -7.83
N VAL A 8 6.85 11.32 -8.29
CA VAL A 8 5.89 10.37 -7.78
C VAL A 8 6.35 10.09 -6.37
N GLY A 9 5.64 10.56 -5.40
CA GLY A 9 5.93 10.27 -4.01
C GLY A 9 5.74 8.79 -3.71
N TRP A 10 6.26 8.35 -2.57
CA TRP A 10 6.15 6.95 -2.16
C TRP A 10 4.68 6.51 -2.08
N LEU A 11 3.79 7.41 -1.65
CA LEU A 11 2.37 7.08 -1.51
C LEU A 11 1.71 6.89 -2.87
N ASP A 12 2.01 7.77 -3.82
CA ASP A 12 1.45 7.64 -5.16
C ASP A 12 1.90 6.36 -5.83
N ARG A 13 3.16 5.98 -5.61
CA ARG A 13 3.67 4.72 -6.14
C ARG A 13 2.95 3.54 -5.52
N ALA A 14 2.71 3.58 -4.20
CA ALA A 14 1.99 2.51 -3.51
C ALA A 14 0.59 2.35 -4.08
N VAL A 15 -0.10 3.47 -4.34
CA VAL A 15 -1.43 3.44 -4.93
C VAL A 15 -1.39 2.85 -6.33
N GLN A 16 -0.39 3.20 -7.12
CA GLN A 16 -0.25 2.64 -8.47
C GLN A 16 -0.05 1.13 -8.44
N VAL A 17 0.79 0.65 -7.54
CA VAL A 17 1.03 -0.79 -7.40
C VAL A 17 -0.26 -1.50 -6.99
N HIS A 18 -0.97 -0.93 -6.05
CA HIS A 18 -2.24 -1.49 -5.60
C HIS A 18 -3.27 -1.55 -6.73
N ASN A 19 -3.40 -0.47 -7.49
CA ASN A 19 -4.35 -0.42 -8.59
C ASN A 19 -4.02 -1.45 -9.66
N TYR A 20 -2.74 -1.60 -9.97
CA TYR A 20 -2.30 -2.61 -10.93
C TYR A 20 -2.66 -4.02 -10.44
N HIS A 21 -2.37 -4.29 -9.17
CA HIS A 21 -2.67 -5.60 -8.58
C HIS A 21 -4.17 -5.90 -8.62
N VAL A 22 -4.99 -4.93 -8.24
CA VAL A 22 -6.45 -5.10 -8.25
C VAL A 22 -6.95 -5.37 -9.67
N GLN A 23 -6.42 -4.63 -10.63
CA GLN A 23 -6.82 -4.81 -12.02
C GLN A 23 -6.49 -6.21 -12.52
N MET A 24 -5.29 -6.69 -12.21
CA MET A 24 -4.87 -8.04 -12.63
C MET A 24 -5.69 -9.11 -11.93
N CYS A 25 -6.08 -8.89 -10.68
CA CYS A 25 -6.94 -9.83 -9.98
C CYS A 25 -8.32 -9.93 -10.59
N LYS A 26 -8.81 -8.85 -11.18
CA LYS A 26 -10.08 -8.86 -11.89
C LYS A 26 -9.98 -9.59 -13.23
N ASP A 27 -8.85 -9.42 -13.91
CA ASP A 27 -8.64 -10.01 -15.22
C ASP A 27 -8.31 -11.50 -15.14
N GLU A 28 -7.62 -11.93 -14.08
CA GLU A 28 -7.21 -13.32 -13.92
C GLU A 28 -7.53 -13.81 -12.52
N LYS A 29 -8.36 -14.83 -12.44
CA LYS A 29 -8.83 -15.34 -11.15
C LYS A 29 -7.73 -15.90 -10.24
N GLN A 30 -6.64 -16.36 -10.81
CA GLN A 30 -5.55 -16.94 -10.03
C GLN A 30 -4.35 -16.03 -9.88
N TRP A 31 -4.55 -14.74 -10.09
CA TRP A 31 -3.48 -13.78 -9.94
C TRP A 31 -3.12 -13.62 -8.46
N THR A 32 -1.82 -13.63 -8.17
CA THR A 32 -1.32 -13.54 -6.80
C THR A 32 -0.40 -12.34 -6.66
N ILE A 33 -0.10 -12.00 -5.41
CA ILE A 33 0.84 -10.91 -5.14
C ILE A 33 2.24 -11.24 -5.67
N GLU A 34 2.58 -12.52 -5.68
CA GLU A 34 3.84 -12.98 -6.23
C GLU A 34 3.93 -12.64 -7.71
N LYS A 35 2.86 -12.84 -8.44
CA LYS A 35 2.82 -12.51 -9.87
C LYS A 35 2.95 -11.00 -10.09
N THR A 36 2.30 -10.20 -9.23
CA THR A 36 2.43 -8.76 -9.30
C THR A 36 3.87 -8.33 -9.10
N ALA A 37 4.53 -8.89 -8.09
CA ALA A 37 5.91 -8.56 -7.78
C ALA A 37 6.82 -8.90 -8.95
N LYS A 38 6.63 -10.06 -9.54
CA LYS A 38 7.41 -10.50 -10.68
C LYS A 38 7.21 -9.59 -11.88
N SER A 39 5.97 -9.25 -12.14
CA SER A 39 5.60 -8.38 -13.26
C SER A 39 6.23 -6.99 -13.13
N LEU A 40 6.32 -6.48 -11.92
CA LEU A 40 6.88 -5.15 -11.66
C LEU A 40 8.38 -5.20 -11.33
N ASN A 41 8.97 -6.36 -11.36
CA ASN A 41 10.38 -6.56 -11.05
C ASN A 41 10.72 -6.04 -9.65
N ARG A 42 9.89 -6.39 -8.68
CA ARG A 42 10.06 -5.97 -7.29
C ARG A 42 9.88 -7.17 -6.37
N SER A 43 10.32 -7.04 -5.12
CA SER A 43 10.18 -8.13 -4.16
C SER A 43 8.72 -8.24 -3.69
N ILE A 44 8.33 -9.44 -3.26
CA ILE A 44 7.01 -9.70 -2.73
C ILE A 44 6.74 -8.82 -1.51
N GLY A 45 7.75 -8.70 -0.63
CA GLY A 45 7.63 -7.87 0.56
C GLY A 45 7.36 -6.42 0.22
N SER A 46 8.08 -5.90 -0.77
CA SER A 46 7.91 -4.51 -1.20
C SER A 46 6.50 -4.27 -1.74
N VAL A 47 6.02 -5.17 -2.60
CA VAL A 47 4.68 -5.05 -3.18
C VAL A 47 3.62 -5.18 -2.09
N SER A 48 3.81 -6.10 -1.15
CA SER A 48 2.88 -6.29 -0.05
C SER A 48 2.75 -5.03 0.79
N GLN A 49 3.86 -4.35 1.06
CA GLN A 49 3.84 -3.10 1.82
C GLN A 49 3.09 -2.01 1.06
N ASP A 50 3.34 -1.90 -0.25
CA ASP A 50 2.65 -0.92 -1.07
C ASP A 50 1.14 -1.13 -1.05
N ILE A 51 0.72 -2.38 -1.19
CA ILE A 51 -0.71 -2.72 -1.18
C ILE A 51 -1.34 -2.41 0.17
N THR A 52 -0.65 -2.75 1.26
CA THR A 52 -1.14 -2.48 2.61
C THR A 52 -1.37 -0.99 2.82
N VAL A 53 -0.37 -0.17 2.49
CA VAL A 53 -0.49 1.27 2.67
C VAL A 53 -1.59 1.84 1.79
N ALA A 54 -1.64 1.42 0.54
CA ALA A 54 -2.64 1.92 -0.40
C ALA A 54 -4.06 1.60 0.05
N SER A 55 -4.25 0.45 0.68
CA SER A 55 -5.58 0.07 1.15
C SER A 55 -6.07 0.99 2.28
N TRP A 56 -5.17 1.63 3.00
CA TRP A 56 -5.52 2.58 4.05
C TRP A 56 -5.72 4.00 3.55
N VAL A 57 -5.31 4.28 2.32
CA VAL A 57 -5.45 5.63 1.76
C VAL A 57 -6.88 6.10 1.72
N LYS A 58 -7.81 5.20 1.42
CA LYS A 58 -9.23 5.55 1.30
C LYS A 58 -9.79 6.17 2.57
N THR A 59 -9.32 5.74 3.71
CA THR A 59 -9.86 6.19 4.99
C THR A 59 -8.91 7.10 5.77
N HIS A 60 -7.62 7.07 5.44
CA HIS A 60 -6.59 7.76 6.22
C HIS A 60 -5.65 8.59 5.34
N GLU A 61 -6.14 9.06 4.20
CA GLU A 61 -5.30 9.77 3.24
C GLU A 61 -4.56 10.95 3.85
N LYS A 62 -5.25 11.77 4.61
CA LYS A 62 -4.65 12.97 5.20
C LYS A 62 -3.49 12.62 6.13
N GLN A 63 -3.69 11.61 6.95
CA GLN A 63 -2.67 11.17 7.90
C GLN A 63 -1.47 10.59 7.16
N LEU A 64 -1.74 9.76 6.15
CA LEU A 64 -0.68 9.10 5.41
C LEU A 64 0.17 10.08 4.61
N ARG A 65 -0.44 11.12 4.08
CA ARG A 65 0.30 12.11 3.30
C ARG A 65 1.26 12.95 4.13
N ARG A 66 1.11 12.93 5.45
CA ARG A 66 2.02 13.66 6.35
C ARG A 66 3.35 12.94 6.54
N PHE A 67 3.38 11.65 6.29
CA PHE A 67 4.59 10.85 6.48
C PHE A 67 5.54 11.03 5.31
N ARG A 68 6.83 11.05 5.61
CA ARG A 68 7.86 11.23 4.61
C ARG A 68 8.21 9.95 3.89
N SER A 69 7.94 8.81 4.52
CA SER A 69 8.34 7.53 3.96
C SER A 69 7.32 6.46 4.26
N MET A 70 7.43 5.37 3.51
CA MET A 70 6.60 4.21 3.70
C MET A 70 6.80 3.59 5.09
N SER A 71 8.02 3.61 5.60
CA SER A 71 8.31 3.05 6.91
C SER A 71 7.48 3.71 8.01
N ASP A 72 7.38 5.03 7.96
CA ASP A 72 6.59 5.78 8.94
C ASP A 72 5.12 5.43 8.84
N ALA A 73 4.63 5.31 7.61
CA ALA A 73 3.23 4.97 7.38
C ALA A 73 2.91 3.56 7.87
N LEU A 74 3.80 2.61 7.63
CA LEU A 74 3.60 1.23 8.08
C LEU A 74 3.58 1.14 9.59
N GLU A 75 4.42 1.91 10.25
CA GLU A 75 4.44 1.95 11.70
C GLU A 75 3.13 2.49 12.25
N TYR A 76 2.63 3.56 11.65
CA TYR A 76 1.33 4.12 12.01
C TYR A 76 0.21 3.10 11.83
N ILE A 77 0.20 2.41 10.71
CA ILE A 77 -0.82 1.41 10.41
C ILE A 77 -0.76 0.26 11.42
N ARG A 78 0.44 -0.19 11.75
CA ARG A 78 0.61 -1.26 12.72
C ARG A 78 0.07 -0.86 14.09
N ASP A 79 0.36 0.37 14.51
CA ASP A 79 -0.13 0.87 15.80
C ASP A 79 -1.65 0.94 15.81
N LYS A 80 -2.25 1.37 14.70
CA LYS A 80 -3.70 1.43 14.60
C LYS A 80 -4.34 0.05 14.66
N LYS A 81 -3.75 -0.92 14.00
CA LYS A 81 -4.24 -2.29 14.05
C LYS A 81 -4.16 -2.86 15.46
N ASN A 82 -3.08 -2.56 16.17
CA ASN A 82 -2.91 -3.01 17.55
C ASN A 82 -3.95 -2.39 18.47
N GLU A 83 -4.25 -1.11 18.28
CA GLU A 83 -5.30 -0.44 19.04
C GLU A 83 -6.64 -1.12 18.83
N MET A 84 -6.99 -1.39 17.60
CA MET A 84 -8.25 -2.04 17.27
C MET A 84 -8.35 -3.42 17.90
N ARG A 85 -7.26 -4.19 17.82
CA ARG A 85 -7.20 -5.52 18.38
C ARG A 85 -7.36 -5.49 19.90
N SER A 86 -6.72 -4.52 20.56
CA SER A 86 -6.82 -4.37 22.00
C SER A 86 -8.24 -4.10 22.44
N ARG A 87 -8.95 -3.27 21.69
CA ARG A 87 -10.35 -2.97 22.00
C ARG A 87 -11.23 -4.19 21.89
N GLU A 88 -10.98 -5.02 20.92
CA GLU A 88 -11.74 -6.27 20.74
C GLU A 88 -11.51 -7.22 21.90
N ILE A 89 -10.29 -7.29 22.39
CA ILE A 89 -9.94 -8.19 23.45
C ILE A 89 -10.56 -7.79 24.78
N GLU A 90 -10.73 -6.50 24.99
CA GLU A 90 -11.28 -5.98 26.25
C GLU A 90 -12.77 -6.23 26.41
N ILE A 91 -13.44 -6.66 25.39
CA ILE A 91 -14.85 -7.00 25.48
C ILE A 91 -15.03 -8.36 26.12
#